data_d923b30c8740ccf8fcfaa46053b4dd0b
#
_entry.id   d923b30c8740ccf8fcfaa46053b4dd0b
#
_cell.length_a   1.000
_cell.length_b   1.000
_cell.length_c   1.000
_cell.angle_alpha   90.00
_cell.angle_beta   90.00
_cell.angle_gamma   90.00
#
_symmetry.space_group_name_H-M   'P 1'
#
loop_
_entity.id
_entity.type
_entity.pdbx_description
1 polymer ?
#
loop_
_entity_poly.entity_id
_entity_poly.type
_entity_poly.pdbx_seq_one_letter_code
_entity_poly.pdbx_strand_id
1 'polypeptide(L)'
;MPIPSTLEITAATVDPALLDLPWDLPLEDWPKEILAALPRGISRHVVRFVNLSDRVIAVKEIGESVAYKEYELLRDLSRLGAPSVIPTAVVSGRRDAFGEELAAVLVTEHLQFSLPYRAVFSQHMTPDTAGRLIDALAVLLVRLHLLGFYWGDVSLSN
;
A
#
# COMPACT_ATOMS: atom_id res chain seq x y z
N MET A 1 25.53 13.27 -21.75
CA MET A 1 24.79 12.00 -21.85
C MET A 1 23.92 11.89 -20.60
N PRO A 2 22.61 11.78 -20.69
CA PRO A 2 21.82 11.46 -19.53
C PRO A 2 22.21 10.04 -19.09
N ILE A 3 22.52 9.87 -17.82
CA ILE A 3 22.71 8.54 -17.21
C ILE A 3 21.38 7.82 -17.39
N PRO A 4 21.35 6.61 -17.99
CA PRO A 4 20.12 5.87 -18.08
C PRO A 4 19.62 5.66 -16.64
N SER A 5 18.49 6.26 -16.28
CA SER A 5 17.87 5.95 -15.01
C SER A 5 17.47 4.48 -15.06
N THR A 6 18.09 3.72 -14.21
CA THR A 6 17.82 2.30 -14.11
C THR A 6 16.64 2.12 -13.20
N LEU A 7 15.60 1.45 -13.69
CA LEU A 7 14.52 0.96 -12.83
C LEU A 7 15.13 0.19 -11.67
N GLU A 8 14.76 0.55 -10.46
CA GLU A 8 15.25 -0.09 -9.23
C GLU A 8 14.08 -0.67 -8.44
N ILE A 9 14.21 -1.93 -8.07
CA ILE A 9 13.26 -2.62 -7.21
C ILE A 9 13.97 -2.98 -5.90
N THR A 10 13.61 -2.30 -4.83
CA THR A 10 14.10 -2.55 -3.48
C THR A 10 13.10 -3.44 -2.73
N ALA A 11 13.52 -4.64 -2.36
CA ALA A 11 12.70 -5.60 -1.64
C ALA A 11 13.56 -6.47 -0.72
N ALA A 12 13.01 -6.95 0.40
CA ALA A 12 13.70 -7.92 1.26
C ALA A 12 13.81 -9.28 0.54
N THR A 13 12.78 -9.65 -0.22
CA THR A 13 12.76 -10.82 -1.11
C THR A 13 12.08 -10.39 -2.39
N VAL A 14 12.78 -10.48 -3.51
CA VAL A 14 12.25 -10.10 -4.81
C VAL A 14 11.35 -11.21 -5.35
N ASP A 15 10.10 -10.86 -5.64
CA ASP A 15 9.20 -11.70 -6.43
C ASP A 15 9.47 -11.43 -7.92
N PRO A 16 9.91 -12.42 -8.70
CA PRO A 16 10.21 -12.22 -10.12
C PRO A 16 9.02 -11.68 -10.93
N ALA A 17 7.79 -12.00 -10.54
CA ALA A 17 6.59 -11.52 -11.22
C ALA A 17 6.43 -9.99 -11.16
N LEU A 18 7.10 -9.30 -10.23
CA LEU A 18 7.16 -7.84 -10.21
C LEU A 18 7.86 -7.26 -11.44
N LEU A 19 8.78 -8.02 -12.05
CA LEU A 19 9.52 -7.56 -13.22
C LEU A 19 8.65 -7.50 -14.48
N ASP A 20 7.55 -8.25 -14.51
CA ASP A 20 6.63 -8.33 -15.65
C ASP A 20 5.57 -7.22 -15.63
N LEU A 21 5.54 -6.38 -14.59
CA LEU A 21 4.58 -5.30 -14.50
C LEU A 21 5.01 -4.08 -15.34
N PRO A 22 4.05 -3.29 -15.87
CA PRO A 22 4.34 -2.19 -16.79
C PRO A 22 4.81 -0.93 -16.03
N TRP A 23 6.01 -0.97 -15.48
CA TRP A 23 6.60 0.11 -14.69
C TRP A 23 6.91 1.38 -15.49
N ASP A 24 6.87 1.32 -16.81
CA ASP A 24 7.01 2.42 -17.76
C ASP A 24 5.71 3.18 -18.01
N LEU A 25 4.59 2.77 -17.38
CA LEU A 25 3.31 3.44 -17.44
C LEU A 25 2.92 4.05 -16.09
N PRO A 26 2.28 5.25 -16.07
CA PRO A 26 1.58 5.73 -14.88
C PRO A 26 0.57 4.69 -14.40
N LEU A 27 0.35 4.55 -13.08
CA LEU A 27 -0.60 3.57 -12.55
C LEU A 27 -2.04 3.77 -13.05
N GLU A 28 -2.38 4.99 -13.48
CA GLU A 28 -3.70 5.29 -14.04
C GLU A 28 -3.93 4.57 -15.37
N ASP A 29 -2.86 4.36 -16.13
CA ASP A 29 -2.87 3.79 -17.47
C ASP A 29 -2.61 2.28 -17.49
N TRP A 30 -2.49 1.66 -16.31
CA TRP A 30 -2.25 0.21 -16.24
C TRP A 30 -3.40 -0.60 -16.84
N PRO A 31 -3.08 -1.64 -17.62
CA PRO A 31 -4.08 -2.50 -18.28
C PRO A 31 -5.07 -3.10 -17.29
N LYS A 32 -6.35 -3.09 -17.64
CA LYS A 32 -7.43 -3.64 -16.77
C LYS A 32 -7.27 -5.12 -16.50
N GLU A 33 -6.63 -5.84 -17.40
CA GLU A 33 -6.42 -7.28 -17.36
C GLU A 33 -5.55 -7.73 -16.17
N ILE A 34 -4.63 -6.87 -15.73
CA ILE A 34 -3.78 -7.15 -14.57
C ILE A 34 -4.38 -6.62 -13.25
N LEU A 35 -5.41 -5.78 -13.33
CA LEU A 35 -6.02 -5.18 -12.15
C LEU A 35 -7.01 -6.14 -11.48
N ALA A 36 -6.96 -6.20 -10.15
CA ALA A 36 -7.99 -6.86 -9.38
C ALA A 36 -9.21 -5.96 -9.23
N ALA A 37 -10.41 -6.52 -9.40
CA ALA A 37 -11.68 -5.82 -9.27
C ALA A 37 -12.06 -5.62 -7.79
N LEU A 38 -11.31 -4.77 -7.10
CA LEU A 38 -11.51 -4.46 -5.69
C LEU A 38 -11.98 -3.00 -5.50
N PRO A 39 -12.81 -2.73 -4.47
CA PRO A 39 -13.21 -1.37 -4.14
C PRO A 39 -11.98 -0.51 -3.81
N ARG A 40 -11.92 0.69 -4.37
CA ARG A 40 -10.88 1.66 -4.03
C ARG A 40 -11.37 2.53 -2.88
N GLY A 41 -10.49 2.76 -1.92
CA GLY A 41 -10.69 3.80 -0.91
C GLY A 41 -10.51 5.21 -1.50
N ILE A 42 -10.91 6.22 -0.73
CA ILE A 42 -10.61 7.62 -1.06
C ILE A 42 -9.15 7.85 -0.69
N SER A 43 -8.31 8.14 -1.69
CA SER A 43 -6.89 8.42 -1.49
C SER A 43 -6.48 9.64 -2.31
N ARG A 44 -5.54 10.42 -1.78
CA ARG A 44 -4.87 11.51 -2.51
C ARG A 44 -3.87 10.99 -3.54
N HIS A 45 -3.49 9.74 -3.41
CA HIS A 45 -2.53 9.06 -4.27
C HIS A 45 -3.24 8.06 -5.17
N VAL A 46 -2.67 7.80 -6.34
CA VAL A 46 -3.16 6.74 -7.22
C VAL A 46 -2.80 5.39 -6.59
N VAL A 47 -3.82 4.59 -6.34
CA VAL A 47 -3.69 3.23 -5.82
C VAL A 47 -4.35 2.27 -6.79
N ARG A 48 -3.70 1.15 -7.07
CA ARG A 48 -4.25 0.03 -7.84
C ARG A 48 -4.06 -1.27 -7.08
N PHE A 49 -5.02 -2.17 -7.25
CA PHE A 49 -4.88 -3.55 -6.81
C PHE A 49 -4.55 -4.40 -8.03
N VAL A 50 -3.53 -5.23 -7.92
CA VAL A 50 -2.95 -5.98 -9.05
C VAL A 50 -2.91 -7.46 -8.71
N ASN A 51 -3.35 -8.29 -9.66
CA ASN A 51 -3.16 -9.73 -9.56
C ASN A 51 -1.71 -10.06 -9.87
N LEU A 52 -1.00 -10.61 -8.90
CA LEU A 52 0.39 -11.03 -9.02
C LEU A 52 0.49 -12.52 -8.72
N SER A 53 0.61 -13.34 -9.76
CA SER A 53 0.64 -14.79 -9.62
C SER A 53 -0.56 -15.35 -8.83
N ASP A 54 -0.37 -15.70 -7.57
CA ASP A 54 -1.36 -16.32 -6.68
C ASP A 54 -1.96 -15.36 -5.62
N ARG A 55 -1.56 -14.09 -5.66
CA ARG A 55 -1.95 -13.09 -4.65
C ARG A 55 -2.30 -11.75 -5.27
N VAL A 56 -2.97 -10.91 -4.49
CA VAL A 56 -3.24 -9.52 -4.84
C VAL A 56 -2.28 -8.62 -4.08
N ILE A 57 -1.67 -7.68 -4.78
CA ILE A 57 -0.86 -6.61 -4.21
C ILE A 57 -1.55 -5.27 -4.38
N ALA A 58 -1.25 -4.34 -3.49
CA ALA A 58 -1.59 -2.94 -3.63
C ALA A 58 -0.35 -2.17 -4.09
N VAL A 59 -0.49 -1.37 -5.14
CA VAL A 59 0.55 -0.50 -5.68
C VAL A 59 0.09 0.94 -5.55
N LYS A 60 0.95 1.79 -4.96
CA LYS A 60 0.65 3.20 -4.65
C LYS A 60 1.73 4.11 -5.19
N GLU A 61 1.37 5.03 -6.10
CA GLU A 61 2.26 6.09 -6.56
C GLU A 61 2.42 7.17 -5.50
N ILE A 62 3.66 7.39 -5.07
CA ILE A 62 4.03 8.43 -4.10
C ILE A 62 5.45 8.94 -4.37
N GLY A 63 5.82 10.04 -3.72
CA GLY A 63 7.20 10.54 -3.80
C GLY A 63 8.20 9.51 -3.28
N GLU A 64 9.36 9.41 -3.95
CA GLU A 64 10.36 8.38 -3.68
C GLU A 64 10.81 8.33 -2.23
N SER A 65 11.16 9.48 -1.64
CA SER A 65 11.57 9.53 -0.23
C SER A 65 10.49 9.06 0.74
N VAL A 66 9.21 9.29 0.41
CA VAL A 66 8.07 8.84 1.20
C VAL A 66 7.88 7.33 1.03
N ALA A 67 8.02 6.80 -0.19
CA ALA A 67 7.91 5.38 -0.46
C ALA A 67 8.92 4.57 0.37
N TYR A 68 10.18 5.00 0.39
CA TYR A 68 11.22 4.34 1.19
C TYR A 68 10.94 4.44 2.71
N LYS A 69 10.51 5.61 3.20
CA LYS A 69 10.16 5.77 4.62
C LYS A 69 8.98 4.88 5.03
N GLU A 70 7.91 4.85 4.23
CA GLU A 70 6.77 3.97 4.50
C GLU A 70 7.18 2.50 4.45
N TYR A 71 8.02 2.11 3.49
CA TYR A 71 8.51 0.75 3.35
C TYR A 71 9.30 0.30 4.60
N GLU A 72 10.27 1.08 5.04
CA GLU A 72 11.07 0.75 6.22
C GLU A 72 10.21 0.73 7.49
N LEU A 73 9.29 1.68 7.64
CA LEU A 73 8.37 1.73 8.77
C LEU A 73 7.48 0.48 8.85
N LEU A 74 6.92 0.04 7.71
CA LEU A 74 6.11 -1.18 7.65
C LEU A 74 6.95 -2.42 7.96
N ARG A 75 8.21 -2.46 7.53
CA ARG A 75 9.15 -3.54 7.88
C ARG A 75 9.40 -3.59 9.38
N ASP A 76 9.61 -2.44 10.01
CA ASP A 76 9.83 -2.37 11.46
C ASP A 76 8.59 -2.78 12.24
N LEU A 77 7.39 -2.34 11.82
CA LEU A 77 6.12 -2.81 12.39
C LEU A 77 5.97 -4.32 12.27
N SER A 78 6.31 -4.90 11.11
CA SER A 78 6.28 -6.36 10.91
C SER A 78 7.25 -7.09 11.84
N ARG A 79 8.47 -6.57 12.02
CA ARG A 79 9.47 -7.14 12.95
C ARG A 79 9.01 -7.09 14.41
N LEU A 80 8.26 -6.05 14.77
CA LEU A 80 7.69 -5.88 16.11
C LEU A 80 6.39 -6.67 16.32
N GLY A 81 5.92 -7.40 15.30
CA GLY A 81 4.67 -8.15 15.37
C GLY A 81 3.43 -7.26 15.47
N ALA A 82 3.52 -6.02 15.03
CA ALA A 82 2.38 -5.12 14.96
C ALA A 82 1.46 -5.52 13.80
N PRO A 83 0.13 -5.44 13.97
CA PRO A 83 -0.81 -5.66 12.87
C PRO A 83 -0.68 -4.51 11.87
N SER A 84 -0.11 -4.79 10.71
CA SER A 84 0.10 -3.85 9.61
C SER A 84 0.06 -4.58 8.28
N VAL A 85 -0.06 -3.84 7.17
CA VAL A 85 0.13 -4.42 5.84
C VAL A 85 1.59 -4.86 5.67
N ILE A 86 1.81 -5.91 4.89
CA ILE A 86 3.15 -6.43 4.62
C ILE A 86 3.77 -5.64 3.46
N PRO A 87 4.91 -4.96 3.67
CA PRO A 87 5.60 -4.28 2.59
C PRO A 87 6.29 -5.30 1.68
N THR A 88 6.08 -5.17 0.38
CA THR A 88 6.67 -6.07 -0.63
C THR A 88 7.90 -5.44 -1.27
N ALA A 89 7.77 -4.22 -1.79
CA ALA A 89 8.84 -3.53 -2.50
C ALA A 89 8.63 -2.02 -2.57
N VAL A 90 9.71 -1.32 -2.91
CA VAL A 90 9.68 0.02 -3.50
C VAL A 90 10.22 -0.08 -4.91
N VAL A 91 9.53 0.54 -5.87
CA VAL A 91 9.97 0.65 -7.26
C VAL A 91 10.25 2.11 -7.56
N SER A 92 11.48 2.44 -7.88
CA SER A 92 11.95 3.80 -8.19
C SER A 92 12.68 3.85 -9.53
N GLY A 93 13.11 5.05 -9.95
CA GLY A 93 13.78 5.24 -11.23
C GLY A 93 12.90 4.93 -12.45
N ARG A 94 11.57 4.97 -12.27
CA ARG A 94 10.59 4.73 -13.34
C ARG A 94 10.64 5.86 -14.35
N ARG A 95 10.54 5.51 -15.64
CA ARG A 95 10.37 6.48 -16.73
C ARG A 95 9.37 5.95 -17.74
N ASP A 96 8.63 6.86 -18.35
CA ASP A 96 7.74 6.53 -19.44
C ASP A 96 8.51 6.30 -20.77
N ALA A 97 7.75 5.97 -21.83
CA ALA A 97 8.30 5.72 -23.16
C ALA A 97 8.99 6.96 -23.78
N PHE A 98 8.74 8.15 -23.25
CA PHE A 98 9.35 9.41 -23.69
C PHE A 98 10.56 9.80 -22.83
N GLY A 99 10.87 9.02 -21.79
CA GLY A 99 11.95 9.27 -20.86
C GLY A 99 11.62 10.23 -19.71
N GLU A 100 10.34 10.62 -19.57
CA GLU A 100 9.88 11.45 -18.46
C GLU A 100 9.83 10.63 -17.15
N GLU A 101 10.18 11.28 -16.04
CA GLU A 101 10.18 10.64 -14.74
C GLU A 101 8.75 10.37 -14.24
N LEU A 102 8.53 9.13 -13.82
CA LEU A 102 7.32 8.72 -13.14
C LEU A 102 7.57 8.62 -11.62
N ALA A 103 6.52 8.87 -10.83
CA ALA A 103 6.60 8.74 -9.38
C ALA A 103 7.03 7.33 -8.96
N ALA A 104 7.69 7.22 -7.83
CA ALA A 104 7.99 5.92 -7.23
C ALA A 104 6.70 5.22 -6.80
N VAL A 105 6.78 3.91 -6.64
CA VAL A 105 5.66 3.07 -6.22
C VAL A 105 6.03 2.31 -4.96
N LEU A 106 5.19 2.41 -3.94
CA LEU A 106 5.19 1.50 -2.81
C LEU A 106 4.29 0.29 -3.12
N VAL A 107 4.82 -0.89 -2.95
CA VAL A 107 4.12 -2.17 -3.14
C VAL A 107 3.90 -2.84 -1.80
N THR A 108 2.66 -3.21 -1.49
CA THR A 108 2.28 -3.94 -0.28
C THR A 108 1.38 -5.12 -0.62
N GLU A 109 1.32 -6.12 0.25
CA GLU A 109 0.30 -7.16 0.11
C GLU A 109 -1.08 -6.57 0.39
N HIS A 110 -2.08 -7.00 -0.38
CA HIS A 110 -3.46 -6.65 -0.09
C HIS A 110 -3.99 -7.42 1.12
N LEU A 111 -4.60 -6.70 2.05
CA LEU A 111 -5.29 -7.33 3.18
C LEU A 111 -6.59 -7.98 2.69
N GLN A 112 -6.58 -9.31 2.60
CA GLN A 112 -7.78 -10.06 2.22
C GLN A 112 -8.88 -9.88 3.28
N PHE A 113 -10.15 -9.86 2.80
CA PHE A 113 -11.32 -9.71 3.66
C PHE A 113 -11.31 -8.45 4.54
N SER A 114 -10.62 -7.40 4.10
CA SER A 114 -10.58 -6.11 4.78
C SER A 114 -11.60 -5.14 4.18
N LEU A 115 -12.16 -4.31 5.05
CA LEU A 115 -13.00 -3.18 4.66
C LEU A 115 -12.50 -1.92 5.38
N PRO A 116 -12.46 -0.77 4.70
CA PRO A 116 -12.15 0.49 5.37
C PRO A 116 -13.25 0.82 6.38
N TYR A 117 -12.90 1.45 7.49
CA TYR A 117 -13.85 1.82 8.54
C TYR A 117 -15.06 2.60 7.99
N ARG A 118 -14.84 3.49 7.02
CA ARG A 118 -15.92 4.23 6.35
C ARG A 118 -16.97 3.29 5.76
N ALA A 119 -16.57 2.23 5.08
CA ALA A 119 -17.50 1.25 4.50
C ALA A 119 -18.25 0.48 5.59
N VAL A 120 -17.59 0.15 6.70
CA VAL A 120 -18.21 -0.54 7.83
C VAL A 120 -19.22 0.36 8.55
N PHE A 121 -18.83 1.60 8.88
CA PHE A 121 -19.70 2.55 9.60
C PHE A 121 -20.80 3.15 8.73
N SER A 122 -20.75 3.01 7.40
CA SER A 122 -21.86 3.40 6.52
C SER A 122 -23.01 2.38 6.50
N GLN A 123 -22.78 1.20 7.04
CA GLN A 123 -23.81 0.17 7.15
C GLN A 123 -24.60 0.30 8.46
N HIS A 124 -25.84 -0.15 8.44
CA HIS A 124 -26.62 -0.22 9.67
C HIS A 124 -26.04 -1.30 10.58
N MET A 125 -25.63 -0.92 11.79
CA MET A 125 -25.09 -1.83 12.78
C MET A 125 -25.71 -1.59 14.15
N THR A 126 -25.70 -2.62 14.99
CA THR A 126 -26.18 -2.50 16.38
C THR A 126 -25.20 -1.64 17.19
N PRO A 127 -25.68 -0.95 18.25
CA PRO A 127 -24.79 -0.21 19.16
C PRO A 127 -23.67 -1.06 19.76
N ASP A 128 -23.94 -2.33 20.07
CA ASP A 128 -22.93 -3.27 20.57
C ASP A 128 -21.82 -3.52 19.54
N THR A 129 -22.18 -3.75 18.28
CA THR A 129 -21.19 -3.93 17.21
C THR A 129 -20.34 -2.66 17.00
N ALA A 130 -20.97 -1.49 17.01
CA ALA A 130 -20.27 -0.21 16.91
C ALA A 130 -19.28 -0.02 18.08
N GLY A 131 -19.70 -0.32 19.30
CA GLY A 131 -18.84 -0.29 20.49
C GLY A 131 -17.62 -1.18 20.35
N ARG A 132 -17.79 -2.44 19.94
CA ARG A 132 -16.68 -3.38 19.72
C ARG A 132 -15.70 -2.92 18.65
N LEU A 133 -16.15 -2.25 17.59
CA LEU A 133 -15.26 -1.69 16.56
C LEU A 133 -14.44 -0.53 17.11
N ILE A 134 -15.03 0.32 17.95
CA ILE A 134 -14.32 1.43 18.62
C ILE A 134 -13.29 0.84 19.59
N ASP A 135 -13.65 -0.15 20.37
CA ASP A 135 -12.73 -0.83 21.30
C ASP A 135 -11.55 -1.47 20.54
N ALA A 136 -11.82 -2.13 19.41
CA ALA A 136 -10.78 -2.73 18.59
C ALA A 136 -9.79 -1.69 18.06
N LEU A 137 -10.27 -0.53 17.61
CA LEU A 137 -9.42 0.58 17.18
C LEU A 137 -8.60 1.14 18.35
N ALA A 138 -9.22 1.34 19.51
CA ALA A 138 -8.53 1.81 20.71
C ALA A 138 -7.40 0.86 21.12
N VAL A 139 -7.66 -0.45 21.14
CA VAL A 139 -6.67 -1.48 21.44
C VAL A 139 -5.52 -1.45 20.43
N LEU A 140 -5.83 -1.33 19.13
CA LEU A 140 -4.80 -1.20 18.08
C LEU A 140 -3.89 0.01 18.34
N LEU A 141 -4.47 1.17 18.60
CA LEU A 141 -3.71 2.40 18.87
C LEU A 141 -2.82 2.27 20.12
N VAL A 142 -3.35 1.67 21.19
CA VAL A 142 -2.56 1.40 22.41
C VAL A 142 -1.39 0.47 22.11
N ARG A 143 -1.61 -0.61 21.37
CA ARG A 143 -0.52 -1.52 20.97
C ARG A 143 0.56 -0.81 20.16
N LEU A 144 0.18 0.01 19.17
CA LEU A 144 1.12 0.78 18.37
C LEU A 144 1.94 1.75 19.26
N HIS A 145 1.29 2.47 20.17
CA HIS A 145 1.96 3.39 21.10
C HIS A 145 2.94 2.66 22.03
N LEU A 146 2.56 1.50 22.56
CA LEU A 146 3.45 0.69 23.38
C LEU A 146 4.67 0.15 22.62
N LEU A 147 4.55 -0.03 21.31
CA LEU A 147 5.66 -0.36 20.41
C LEU A 147 6.50 0.85 20.00
N GLY A 148 6.15 2.04 20.47
CA GLY A 148 6.85 3.30 20.14
C GLY A 148 6.41 3.91 18.82
N PHE A 149 5.30 3.43 18.23
CA PHE A 149 4.77 3.95 16.99
C PHE A 149 3.57 4.87 17.21
N TYR A 150 3.66 6.11 16.74
CA TYR A 150 2.56 7.07 16.76
C TYR A 150 1.88 7.18 15.39
N TRP A 151 0.64 6.72 15.29
CA TRP A 151 -0.16 6.86 14.09
C TRP A 151 -0.98 8.16 14.14
N GLY A 152 -0.41 9.22 13.60
CA GLY A 152 -0.99 10.57 13.67
C GLY A 152 -2.07 10.90 12.64
N ASP A 153 -2.25 10.05 11.62
CA ASP A 153 -3.21 10.27 10.51
C ASP A 153 -4.29 9.17 10.49
N VAL A 154 -4.83 8.86 11.65
CA VAL A 154 -5.93 7.90 11.76
C VAL A 154 -7.21 8.50 11.18
N SER A 155 -7.82 7.84 10.20
CA SER A 155 -9.05 8.29 9.56
C SER A 155 -9.98 7.13 9.23
N LEU A 156 -11.24 7.45 8.90
CA LEU A 156 -12.22 6.43 8.45
C LEU A 156 -11.87 5.84 7.07
N SER A 157 -10.90 6.39 6.38
CA SER A 157 -10.44 5.90 5.06
C SER A 157 -9.27 4.92 5.16
N ASN A 158 -8.76 4.71 6.36
CA ASN A 158 -7.67 3.75 6.61
C ASN A 158 -8.22 2.35 6.81
#